data_d26852ec846945f42dd816426fb007db
#
_entry.id   d26852ec846945f42dd816426fb007db
#
_cell.length_a   1.000
_cell.length_b   1.000
_cell.length_c   1.000
_cell.angle_alpha   90.00
_cell.angle_beta   90.00
_cell.angle_gamma   90.00
#
_symmetry.space_group_name_H-M   'P 1'
#
loop_
_entity.id
_entity.type
_entity.pdbx_description
1 polymer ?
#
loop_
_entity_poly.entity_id
_entity_poly.type
_entity_poly.pdbx_seq_one_letter_code
_entity_poly.pdbx_strand_id
1 'polypeptide(L)'
;LIWQTGVLSEYSRPGNETLQMALLYLFAQVGESGHLCPLACTAGMIKSIQELGTDEQKKKYLPGLYERDYDRRIHASQFLTEIQGGSDVGLNAVVARAEDGGYRLYGEKWFCSVIDARLFLMTARPEGAPSGTRGLGLFIVPREVDGAVNRFSVRRLKQKLGTRAMASGEADFEGAWAEPIGALDRGFKNVVSIVLNTSRLY
;
A
#
# COMPACT_ATOMS: atom_id res chain seq x y z
N LEU A 1 8.36 -15.47 11.56
CA LEU A 1 9.22 -16.41 10.83
C LEU A 1 9.45 -15.95 9.38
N ILE A 2 8.40 -15.79 8.55
CA ILE A 2 8.52 -15.41 7.12
C ILE A 2 9.30 -14.10 6.94
N TRP A 3 8.99 -13.07 7.73
CA TRP A 3 9.69 -11.78 7.67
C TRP A 3 11.18 -11.89 8.01
N GLN A 4 11.52 -12.73 9.00
CA GLN A 4 12.89 -12.94 9.45
C GLN A 4 13.79 -13.62 8.41
N THR A 5 13.21 -14.33 7.44
CA THR A 5 13.99 -14.94 6.34
C THR A 5 14.57 -13.91 5.39
N GLY A 6 14.01 -12.69 5.39
CA GLY A 6 14.56 -11.57 4.65
C GLY A 6 14.09 -11.43 3.21
N VAL A 7 13.00 -12.10 2.79
CA VAL A 7 12.47 -11.99 1.43
C VAL A 7 12.27 -10.54 0.99
N LEU A 8 11.80 -9.66 1.89
CA LEU A 8 11.63 -8.24 1.59
C LEU A 8 12.95 -7.44 1.73
N SER A 9 13.86 -7.88 2.59
CA SER A 9 15.18 -7.22 2.71
C SER A 9 16.02 -7.39 1.45
N GLU A 10 15.81 -8.45 0.66
CA GLU A 10 16.51 -8.66 -0.60
C GLU A 10 16.18 -7.58 -1.67
N TYR A 11 15.05 -6.86 -1.52
CA TYR A 11 14.75 -5.69 -2.36
C TYR A 11 15.75 -4.53 -2.19
N SER A 12 16.54 -4.52 -1.10
CA SER A 12 17.62 -3.54 -0.90
C SER A 12 18.87 -3.85 -1.72
N ARG A 13 18.93 -5.03 -2.35
CA ARG A 13 20.13 -5.54 -3.05
C ARG A 13 19.79 -5.79 -4.52
N PRO A 14 20.20 -4.92 -5.44
CA PRO A 14 20.02 -5.16 -6.89
C PRO A 14 20.66 -6.48 -7.32
N GLY A 15 20.00 -7.21 -8.23
CA GLY A 15 20.49 -8.48 -8.76
C GLY A 15 20.09 -9.72 -7.95
N ASN A 16 19.34 -9.56 -6.87
CA ASN A 16 18.89 -10.68 -6.02
C ASN A 16 17.49 -11.21 -6.37
N GLU A 17 16.96 -10.88 -7.54
CA GLU A 17 15.60 -11.24 -7.96
C GLU A 17 15.38 -12.75 -7.96
N THR A 18 16.38 -13.56 -8.36
CA THR A 18 16.29 -15.01 -8.30
C THR A 18 16.12 -15.52 -6.87
N LEU A 19 16.88 -14.98 -5.92
CA LEU A 19 16.75 -15.36 -4.51
C LEU A 19 15.39 -14.94 -3.95
N GLN A 20 14.90 -13.75 -4.28
CA GLN A 20 13.57 -13.28 -3.89
C GLN A 20 12.49 -14.27 -4.38
N MET A 21 12.56 -14.66 -5.65
CA MET A 21 11.59 -15.58 -6.24
C MET A 21 11.69 -16.98 -5.61
N ALA A 22 12.90 -17.47 -5.33
CA ALA A 22 13.08 -18.77 -4.67
C ALA A 22 12.49 -18.77 -3.25
N LEU A 23 12.75 -17.72 -2.46
CA LEU A 23 12.17 -17.57 -1.12
C LEU A 23 10.65 -17.50 -1.18
N LEU A 24 10.11 -16.70 -2.10
CA LEU A 24 8.67 -16.57 -2.30
C LEU A 24 8.02 -17.91 -2.69
N TYR A 25 8.62 -18.63 -3.63
CA TYR A 25 8.16 -19.96 -4.04
C TYR A 25 8.07 -20.94 -2.85
N LEU A 26 9.08 -20.93 -1.99
CA LEU A 26 9.07 -21.78 -0.79
C LEU A 26 7.95 -21.38 0.18
N PHE A 27 7.69 -20.07 0.35
CA PHE A 27 6.61 -19.60 1.22
C PHE A 27 5.22 -19.89 0.65
N ALA A 28 5.05 -19.83 -0.66
CA ALA A 28 3.79 -20.17 -1.30
C ALA A 28 3.32 -21.61 -1.04
N GLN A 29 4.25 -22.50 -0.65
CA GLN A 29 3.94 -23.89 -0.34
C GLN A 29 3.56 -24.13 1.13
N VAL A 30 3.76 -23.15 2.01
CA VAL A 30 3.66 -23.34 3.48
C VAL A 30 2.24 -23.17 4.00
N GLY A 31 1.36 -22.52 3.25
CA GLY A 31 0.03 -22.25 3.79
C GLY A 31 -0.92 -21.46 2.91
N GLU A 32 -1.93 -20.94 3.53
CA GLU A 32 -2.99 -20.14 2.92
C GLU A 32 -2.44 -18.81 2.41
N SER A 33 -2.93 -18.36 1.25
CA SER A 33 -2.45 -17.14 0.56
C SER A 33 -2.60 -15.83 1.37
N GLY A 34 -3.31 -15.86 2.50
CA GLY A 34 -3.31 -14.77 3.48
C GLY A 34 -1.93 -14.43 4.05
N HIS A 35 -0.98 -15.35 4.01
CA HIS A 35 0.41 -15.09 4.40
C HIS A 35 1.21 -14.34 3.33
N LEU A 36 0.87 -14.54 2.05
CA LEU A 36 1.58 -13.92 0.93
C LEU A 36 1.12 -12.49 0.67
N CYS A 37 -0.15 -12.19 0.91
CA CYS A 37 -0.70 -10.86 0.63
C CYS A 37 0.04 -9.73 1.35
N PRO A 38 0.36 -9.81 2.66
CA PRO A 38 1.17 -8.77 3.32
C PRO A 38 2.55 -8.59 2.68
N LEU A 39 3.18 -9.67 2.21
CA LEU A 39 4.46 -9.60 1.50
C LEU A 39 4.29 -8.89 0.15
N ALA A 40 3.29 -9.28 -0.65
CA ALA A 40 3.00 -8.68 -1.94
C ALA A 40 2.72 -7.17 -1.83
N CYS A 41 1.88 -6.79 -0.86
CA CYS A 41 1.55 -5.39 -0.61
C CYS A 41 2.79 -4.58 -0.20
N THR A 42 3.62 -5.15 0.69
CA THR A 42 4.84 -4.48 1.15
C THR A 42 5.88 -4.38 0.03
N ALA A 43 6.04 -5.42 -0.79
CA ALA A 43 6.90 -5.38 -1.97
C ALA A 43 6.47 -4.30 -2.97
N GLY A 44 5.16 -4.16 -3.22
CA GLY A 44 4.62 -3.09 -4.06
C GLY A 44 4.90 -1.69 -3.50
N MET A 45 4.80 -1.51 -2.18
CA MET A 45 5.19 -0.25 -1.52
C MET A 45 6.69 0.02 -1.68
N ILE A 46 7.54 -0.96 -1.43
CA ILE A 46 8.99 -0.84 -1.60
C ILE A 46 9.32 -0.39 -3.03
N LYS A 47 8.80 -1.09 -4.04
CA LYS A 47 9.04 -0.74 -5.45
C LYS A 47 8.54 0.65 -5.80
N SER A 48 7.37 1.02 -5.31
CA SER A 48 6.84 2.37 -5.53
C SER A 48 7.76 3.44 -4.95
N ILE A 49 8.27 3.26 -3.73
CA ILE A 49 9.18 4.22 -3.11
C ILE A 49 10.55 4.23 -3.81
N GLN A 50 11.08 3.08 -4.21
CA GLN A 50 12.34 3.00 -4.95
C GLN A 50 12.28 3.77 -6.28
N GLU A 51 11.19 3.62 -7.03
CA GLU A 51 11.05 4.16 -8.38
C GLU A 51 10.49 5.59 -8.42
N LEU A 52 9.59 5.94 -7.51
CA LEU A 52 8.84 7.20 -7.55
C LEU A 52 9.12 8.13 -6.37
N GLY A 53 9.60 7.58 -5.25
CA GLY A 53 9.77 8.35 -4.02
C GLY A 53 10.90 9.37 -4.09
N THR A 54 10.74 10.47 -3.37
CA THR A 54 11.83 11.43 -3.13
C THR A 54 12.93 10.80 -2.28
N ASP A 55 14.08 11.44 -2.21
CA ASP A 55 15.18 10.94 -1.38
C ASP A 55 14.82 10.94 0.11
N GLU A 56 14.01 11.92 0.55
CA GLU A 56 13.46 11.98 1.90
C GLU A 56 12.52 10.80 2.18
N GLN A 57 11.61 10.50 1.24
CA GLN A 57 10.70 9.35 1.36
C GLN A 57 11.46 8.02 1.38
N LYS A 58 12.46 7.86 0.53
CA LYS A 58 13.33 6.68 0.53
C LYS A 58 14.05 6.51 1.86
N LYS A 59 14.68 7.58 2.37
CA LYS A 59 15.39 7.58 3.65
C LYS A 59 14.44 7.30 4.83
N LYS A 60 13.21 7.83 4.78
CA LYS A 60 12.20 7.69 5.84
C LYS A 60 11.62 6.29 5.93
N TYR A 61 11.25 5.68 4.80
CA TYR A 61 10.43 4.49 4.79
C TYR A 61 11.16 3.19 4.46
N LEU A 62 12.13 3.21 3.53
CA LEU A 62 12.77 1.97 3.06
C LEU A 62 13.48 1.18 4.16
N PRO A 63 14.19 1.79 5.11
CA PRO A 63 14.85 1.01 6.16
C PRO A 63 13.89 0.15 6.97
N GLY A 64 12.73 0.69 7.37
CA GLY A 64 11.71 -0.05 8.09
C GLY A 64 10.99 -1.12 7.27
N LEU A 65 10.85 -0.89 5.94
CA LEU A 65 10.25 -1.85 5.02
C LEU A 65 11.18 -3.03 4.71
N TYR A 66 12.51 -2.84 4.81
CA TYR A 66 13.52 -3.91 4.67
C TYR A 66 13.81 -4.64 5.99
N GLU A 67 13.32 -4.13 7.12
CA GLU A 67 13.63 -4.65 8.45
C GLU A 67 13.16 -6.10 8.59
N ARG A 68 14.03 -6.96 9.12
CA ARG A 68 13.77 -8.38 9.34
C ARG A 68 13.22 -8.68 10.73
N ASP A 69 13.47 -7.80 11.69
CA ASP A 69 12.94 -7.92 13.02
C ASP A 69 11.42 -7.64 13.00
N TYR A 70 10.66 -8.62 13.48
CA TYR A 70 9.21 -8.58 13.45
C TYR A 70 8.62 -7.36 14.17
N ASP A 71 9.20 -6.96 15.28
CA ASP A 71 8.68 -5.87 16.12
C ASP A 71 9.02 -4.48 15.58
N ARG A 72 10.12 -4.39 14.82
CA ARG A 72 10.63 -3.14 14.27
C ARG A 72 10.21 -2.88 12.83
N ARG A 73 9.79 -3.93 12.12
CA ARG A 73 9.44 -3.83 10.71
C ARG A 73 8.25 -2.89 10.45
N ILE A 74 8.29 -2.27 9.30
CA ILE A 74 7.13 -1.64 8.69
C ILE A 74 6.58 -2.59 7.63
N HIS A 75 5.29 -2.93 7.71
CA HIS A 75 4.57 -3.61 6.63
C HIS A 75 3.55 -2.68 6.03
N ALA A 76 3.22 -2.92 4.77
CA ALA A 76 2.38 -2.03 3.99
C ALA A 76 1.16 -2.74 3.39
N SER A 77 0.18 -1.95 3.04
CA SER A 77 -1.02 -2.38 2.34
C SER A 77 -1.31 -1.50 1.11
N GLN A 78 -2.28 -1.91 0.30
CA GLN A 78 -2.67 -1.22 -0.94
C GLN A 78 -4.18 -1.09 -0.99
N PHE A 79 -4.71 0.14 -1.08
CA PHE A 79 -6.14 0.42 -1.08
C PHE A 79 -6.55 1.13 -2.37
N LEU A 80 -7.16 0.37 -3.28
CA LEU A 80 -7.66 0.88 -4.55
C LEU A 80 -9.17 0.95 -4.56
N THR A 81 -9.82 -0.17 -4.25
CA THR A 81 -11.26 -0.39 -4.45
C THR A 81 -12.11 0.48 -3.53
N GLU A 82 -13.14 1.06 -4.10
CA GLU A 82 -14.22 1.77 -3.42
C GLU A 82 -15.57 1.13 -3.79
N ILE A 83 -16.66 1.45 -3.10
CA ILE A 83 -18.00 0.85 -3.37
C ILE A 83 -18.38 1.05 -4.84
N GLN A 84 -18.20 2.27 -5.36
CA GLN A 84 -18.54 2.64 -6.73
C GLN A 84 -17.42 2.33 -7.74
N GLY A 85 -16.21 2.03 -7.30
CA GLY A 85 -15.01 1.96 -8.13
C GLY A 85 -14.19 0.69 -7.89
N GLY A 86 -14.74 -0.48 -8.20
CA GLY A 86 -14.02 -1.75 -8.17
C GLY A 86 -13.37 -2.06 -9.52
N SER A 87 -14.15 -2.55 -10.48
CA SER A 87 -13.67 -2.83 -11.84
C SER A 87 -13.38 -1.54 -12.62
N ASP A 88 -14.20 -0.51 -12.44
CA ASP A 88 -13.93 0.84 -12.97
C ASP A 88 -13.33 1.73 -11.88
N VAL A 89 -12.01 1.66 -11.74
CA VAL A 89 -11.24 2.50 -10.80
C VAL A 89 -11.37 4.00 -11.09
N GLY A 90 -11.74 4.36 -12.33
CA GLY A 90 -12.00 5.75 -12.72
C GLY A 90 -13.14 6.42 -11.95
N LEU A 91 -14.06 5.62 -11.38
CA LEU A 91 -15.17 6.08 -10.55
C LEU A 91 -14.76 6.35 -9.09
N ASN A 92 -13.52 6.08 -8.69
CA ASN A 92 -13.06 6.31 -7.33
C ASN A 92 -13.24 7.77 -6.91
N ALA A 93 -13.85 7.96 -5.72
CA ALA A 93 -14.34 9.23 -5.21
C ALA A 93 -13.60 9.73 -3.96
N VAL A 94 -12.64 8.97 -3.40
CA VAL A 94 -11.78 9.49 -2.33
C VAL A 94 -11.07 10.73 -2.80
N VAL A 95 -11.25 11.85 -2.06
CA VAL A 95 -10.70 13.18 -2.39
C VAL A 95 -9.44 13.43 -1.60
N ALA A 96 -8.43 14.00 -2.26
CA ALA A 96 -7.21 14.50 -1.63
C ALA A 96 -7.20 16.04 -1.67
N ARG A 97 -7.25 16.67 -0.50
CA ARG A 97 -7.16 18.12 -0.33
C ARG A 97 -5.74 18.51 0.03
N ALA A 98 -5.19 19.47 -0.69
CA ALA A 98 -3.85 19.98 -0.40
C ALA A 98 -3.82 20.69 0.96
N GLU A 99 -2.77 20.43 1.73
CA GLU A 99 -2.47 21.08 3.01
C GLU A 99 -0.95 21.25 3.10
N ASP A 100 -0.48 22.13 3.98
CA ASP A 100 0.95 22.36 4.15
C ASP A 100 1.70 21.06 4.46
N GLY A 101 2.68 20.74 3.60
CA GLY A 101 3.51 19.54 3.70
C GLY A 101 2.92 18.25 3.13
N GLY A 102 1.67 18.26 2.60
CA GLY A 102 1.07 17.05 2.05
C GLY A 102 -0.40 17.20 1.64
N TYR A 103 -1.19 16.18 1.97
CA TYR A 103 -2.61 16.11 1.62
C TYR A 103 -3.43 15.54 2.78
N ARG A 104 -4.73 15.91 2.82
CA ARG A 104 -5.74 15.26 3.66
C ARG A 104 -6.69 14.45 2.78
N LEU A 105 -6.88 13.18 3.13
CA LEU A 105 -7.74 12.27 2.38
C LEU A 105 -9.10 12.13 3.04
N TYR A 106 -10.16 12.17 2.22
CA TYR A 106 -11.56 12.05 2.64
C TYR A 106 -12.30 11.07 1.75
N GLY A 107 -13.04 10.15 2.36
CA GLY A 107 -13.86 9.14 1.68
C GLY A 107 -13.64 7.74 2.24
N GLU A 108 -14.05 6.72 1.50
CA GLU A 108 -14.00 5.34 1.96
C GLU A 108 -13.18 4.44 1.02
N LYS A 109 -12.61 3.38 1.58
CA LYS A 109 -12.06 2.26 0.83
C LYS A 109 -12.76 0.98 1.22
N TRP A 110 -13.09 0.15 0.21
CA TRP A 110 -14.01 -0.98 0.38
C TRP A 110 -13.33 -2.32 0.67
N PHE A 111 -12.20 -2.60 0.04
CA PHE A 111 -11.37 -3.78 0.29
C PHE A 111 -9.98 -3.34 0.73
N CYS A 112 -9.80 -3.21 2.05
CA CYS A 112 -8.54 -2.83 2.66
C CYS A 112 -7.85 -4.08 3.19
N SER A 113 -7.10 -4.76 2.34
CA SER A 113 -6.30 -5.92 2.74
C SER A 113 -5.14 -5.48 3.61
N VAL A 114 -4.77 -6.30 4.62
CA VAL A 114 -3.73 -5.95 5.60
C VAL A 114 -4.04 -4.60 6.26
N ILE A 115 -5.28 -4.43 6.73
CA ILE A 115 -5.76 -3.15 7.29
C ILE A 115 -5.05 -2.75 8.59
N ASP A 116 -4.33 -3.68 9.20
CA ASP A 116 -3.46 -3.47 10.35
C ASP A 116 -2.05 -2.96 9.98
N ALA A 117 -1.75 -2.78 8.70
CA ALA A 117 -0.46 -2.28 8.23
C ALA A 117 -0.09 -0.91 8.81
N ARG A 118 1.21 -0.62 8.88
CA ARG A 118 1.73 0.67 9.34
C ARG A 118 1.76 1.74 8.24
N LEU A 119 1.77 1.33 6.96
CA LEU A 119 1.69 2.22 5.81
C LEU A 119 0.62 1.74 4.83
N PHE A 120 -0.13 2.65 4.27
CA PHE A 120 -1.08 2.39 3.20
C PHE A 120 -0.64 3.09 1.92
N LEU A 121 -0.61 2.37 0.82
CA LEU A 121 -0.46 2.95 -0.51
C LEU A 121 -1.86 3.03 -1.14
N MET A 122 -2.36 4.22 -1.39
CA MET A 122 -3.73 4.36 -1.87
C MET A 122 -3.89 5.42 -2.94
N THR A 123 -4.88 5.20 -3.81
CA THR A 123 -5.30 6.20 -4.79
C THR A 123 -6.32 7.14 -4.18
N ALA A 124 -6.20 8.42 -4.52
CA ALA A 124 -7.20 9.43 -4.25
C ALA A 124 -7.19 10.48 -5.37
N ARG A 125 -8.28 11.21 -5.52
CA ARG A 125 -8.42 12.28 -6.50
C ARG A 125 -8.06 13.62 -5.86
N PRO A 126 -6.99 14.28 -6.28
CA PRO A 126 -6.74 15.67 -5.88
C PRO A 126 -7.95 16.54 -6.19
N GLU A 127 -8.30 17.45 -5.28
CA GLU A 127 -9.43 18.37 -5.47
C GLU A 127 -9.23 19.19 -6.74
N GLY A 128 -10.24 19.25 -7.60
CA GLY A 128 -10.16 19.88 -8.92
C GLY A 128 -9.54 19.03 -10.04
N ALA A 129 -9.03 17.83 -9.74
CA ALA A 129 -8.51 16.95 -10.79
C ALA A 129 -9.64 16.37 -11.67
N PRO A 130 -9.36 16.01 -12.93
CA PRO A 130 -10.37 15.50 -13.85
C PRO A 130 -10.97 14.16 -13.38
N SER A 131 -12.15 13.83 -13.88
CA SER A 131 -12.77 12.50 -13.70
C SER A 131 -11.95 11.41 -14.41
N GLY A 132 -12.27 10.16 -14.09
CA GLY A 132 -11.58 8.99 -14.66
C GLY A 132 -10.21 8.74 -14.03
N THR A 133 -9.48 7.80 -14.59
CA THR A 133 -8.20 7.32 -14.04
C THR A 133 -7.06 8.35 -14.11
N ARG A 134 -7.14 9.32 -15.04
CA ARG A 134 -6.13 10.39 -15.17
C ARG A 134 -6.12 11.38 -14.00
N GLY A 135 -7.25 11.48 -13.29
CA GLY A 135 -7.36 12.36 -12.13
C GLY A 135 -6.98 11.69 -10.81
N LEU A 136 -6.49 10.44 -10.83
CA LEU A 136 -6.11 9.74 -9.62
C LEU A 136 -4.61 9.89 -9.34
N GLY A 137 -4.30 10.49 -8.19
CA GLY A 137 -2.96 10.49 -7.61
C GLY A 137 -2.69 9.23 -6.78
N LEU A 138 -1.42 9.00 -6.45
CA LEU A 138 -0.97 7.93 -5.57
C LEU A 138 -0.36 8.54 -4.31
N PHE A 139 -0.71 7.98 -3.15
CA PHE A 139 -0.36 8.54 -1.86
C PHE A 139 0.16 7.47 -0.89
N ILE A 140 1.18 7.83 -0.11
CA ILE A 140 1.61 7.09 1.08
C ILE A 140 0.84 7.68 2.27
N VAL A 141 0.11 6.81 2.97
CA VAL A 141 -0.69 7.18 4.15
C VAL A 141 -0.14 6.41 5.35
N PRO A 142 0.57 7.05 6.28
CA PRO A 142 0.98 6.42 7.52
C PRO A 142 -0.24 6.08 8.39
N ARG A 143 -0.20 4.94 9.08
CA ARG A 143 -1.22 4.59 10.07
C ARG A 143 -1.26 5.56 11.24
N GLU A 144 -0.10 6.08 11.61
CA GLU A 144 0.08 6.99 12.74
C GLU A 144 0.86 8.23 12.29
N VAL A 145 0.48 9.37 12.81
CA VAL A 145 1.14 10.68 12.62
C VAL A 145 1.28 11.32 13.99
N ASP A 146 2.47 11.73 14.35
CA ASP A 146 2.79 12.39 15.64
C ASP A 146 2.32 11.58 16.86
N GLY A 147 2.42 10.24 16.78
CA GLY A 147 2.03 9.33 17.88
C GLY A 147 0.53 9.08 18.04
N ALA A 148 -0.30 9.60 17.13
CA ALA A 148 -1.74 9.38 17.11
C ALA A 148 -2.19 8.64 15.84
N VAL A 149 -3.31 7.93 15.92
CA VAL A 149 -3.93 7.29 14.74
C VAL A 149 -4.34 8.37 13.73
N ASN A 150 -3.97 8.15 12.48
CA ASN A 150 -4.07 9.12 11.39
C ASN A 150 -5.50 9.24 10.81
N ARG A 151 -6.45 9.75 11.59
CA ARG A 151 -7.82 10.14 11.17
C ARG A 151 -8.47 9.20 10.15
N PHE A 152 -8.36 7.90 10.40
CA PHE A 152 -9.13 6.88 9.70
C PHE A 152 -9.76 5.93 10.72
N SER A 153 -10.86 5.32 10.36
CA SER A 153 -11.54 4.31 11.16
C SER A 153 -11.81 3.05 10.35
N VAL A 154 -11.82 1.90 11.03
CA VAL A 154 -12.20 0.63 10.43
C VAL A 154 -13.68 0.41 10.71
N ARG A 155 -14.50 0.46 9.67
CA ARG A 155 -15.96 0.28 9.77
C ARG A 155 -16.31 -1.15 10.19
N ARG A 156 -15.69 -2.14 9.54
CA ARG A 156 -15.83 -3.57 9.85
C ARG A 156 -14.77 -4.41 9.16
N LEU A 157 -14.57 -5.63 9.63
CA LEU A 157 -13.79 -6.64 8.94
C LEU A 157 -14.68 -7.44 7.98
N LYS A 158 -14.09 -7.86 6.88
CA LYS A 158 -14.75 -8.69 5.86
C LYS A 158 -14.86 -10.15 6.33
N GLN A 159 -16.01 -10.78 6.11
CA GLN A 159 -16.11 -12.23 6.12
C GLN A 159 -15.72 -12.78 4.75
N LYS A 160 -14.74 -13.70 4.72
CA LYS A 160 -14.13 -14.16 3.47
C LYS A 160 -14.11 -15.68 3.39
N LEU A 161 -14.19 -16.22 2.17
CA LEU A 161 -13.99 -17.65 1.90
C LEU A 161 -12.51 -18.02 1.95
N GLY A 162 -11.64 -17.23 1.32
CA GLY A 162 -10.18 -17.39 1.32
C GLY A 162 -9.47 -16.24 2.01
N THR A 163 -8.13 -16.34 2.14
CA THR A 163 -7.26 -15.35 2.80
C THR A 163 -7.71 -14.94 4.21
N ARG A 164 -8.25 -15.90 4.97
CA ARG A 164 -8.82 -15.66 6.30
C ARG A 164 -7.79 -15.25 7.33
N ALA A 165 -6.55 -15.69 7.15
CA ALA A 165 -5.43 -15.34 8.04
C ALA A 165 -5.02 -13.86 7.96
N MET A 166 -5.49 -13.13 6.94
CA MET A 166 -5.19 -11.71 6.73
C MET A 166 -6.41 -10.85 7.05
N ALA A 167 -6.24 -9.81 7.86
CA ALA A 167 -7.28 -8.84 8.14
C ALA A 167 -7.61 -8.03 6.87
N SER A 168 -8.88 -8.05 6.44
CA SER A 168 -9.39 -7.18 5.38
C SER A 168 -10.62 -6.43 5.90
N GLY A 169 -10.65 -5.13 5.70
CA GLY A 169 -11.71 -4.29 6.25
C GLY A 169 -12.28 -3.31 5.23
N GLU A 170 -13.21 -2.52 5.71
CA GLU A 170 -13.72 -1.30 5.10
C GLU A 170 -13.23 -0.15 5.96
N ALA A 171 -12.68 0.90 5.36
CA ALA A 171 -12.10 2.01 6.08
C ALA A 171 -12.68 3.35 5.61
N ASP A 172 -12.98 4.21 6.58
CA ASP A 172 -13.35 5.60 6.39
C ASP A 172 -12.15 6.51 6.70
N PHE A 173 -11.88 7.47 5.82
CA PHE A 173 -10.83 8.47 5.95
C PHE A 173 -11.48 9.84 6.15
N GLU A 174 -11.18 10.49 7.28
CA GLU A 174 -11.79 11.76 7.70
C GLU A 174 -10.73 12.84 7.87
N GLY A 175 -9.94 13.05 6.82
CA GLY A 175 -8.81 13.97 6.83
C GLY A 175 -7.50 13.27 7.20
N ALA A 176 -7.32 12.01 6.81
CA ALA A 176 -6.07 11.29 7.01
C ALA A 176 -4.93 11.96 6.25
N TRP A 177 -3.84 12.26 6.94
CA TRP A 177 -2.67 12.86 6.33
C TRP A 177 -1.96 11.89 5.39
N ALA A 178 -1.48 12.41 4.26
CA ALA A 178 -0.88 11.62 3.21
C ALA A 178 0.23 12.38 2.48
N GLU A 179 1.27 11.67 2.08
CA GLU A 179 2.32 12.17 1.20
C GLU A 179 2.05 11.71 -0.25
N PRO A 180 2.09 12.61 -1.24
CA PRO A 180 2.00 12.18 -2.64
C PRO A 180 3.28 11.42 -3.03
N ILE A 181 3.14 10.42 -3.90
CA ILE A 181 4.28 9.69 -4.45
C ILE A 181 4.20 9.65 -5.96
N GLY A 182 5.25 10.13 -6.62
CA GLY A 182 5.26 10.35 -8.06
C GLY A 182 4.34 11.49 -8.50
N ALA A 183 4.12 11.63 -9.81
CA ALA A 183 3.25 12.66 -10.36
C ALA A 183 1.75 12.35 -10.12
N LEU A 184 1.00 13.33 -9.67
CA LEU A 184 -0.40 13.17 -9.24
C LEU A 184 -1.36 12.78 -10.39
N ASP A 185 -1.04 13.13 -11.62
CA ASP A 185 -1.80 12.77 -12.83
C ASP A 185 -1.47 11.36 -13.36
N ARG A 186 -0.54 10.66 -12.71
CA ARG A 186 -0.07 9.33 -13.11
C ARG A 186 -0.30 8.25 -12.05
N GLY A 187 -1.03 8.54 -10.99
CA GLY A 187 -1.20 7.62 -9.86
C GLY A 187 -1.73 6.26 -10.28
N PHE A 188 -2.81 6.19 -11.05
CA PHE A 188 -3.34 4.92 -11.55
C PHE A 188 -2.36 4.19 -12.48
N LYS A 189 -1.68 4.91 -13.39
CA LYS A 189 -0.66 4.31 -14.24
C LYS A 189 0.46 3.69 -13.41
N ASN A 190 0.93 4.38 -12.38
CA ASN A 190 1.96 3.90 -11.47
C ASN A 190 1.49 2.67 -10.69
N VAL A 191 0.23 2.64 -10.25
CA VAL A 191 -0.37 1.45 -9.63
C VAL A 191 -0.27 0.25 -10.59
N VAL A 192 -0.68 0.40 -11.84
CA VAL A 192 -0.67 -0.71 -12.80
C VAL A 192 0.75 -1.15 -13.13
N SER A 193 1.66 -0.21 -13.43
CA SER A 193 3.00 -0.52 -13.94
C SER A 193 3.98 -0.99 -12.85
N ILE A 194 3.81 -0.56 -11.61
CA ILE A 194 4.73 -0.86 -10.52
C ILE A 194 4.05 -1.80 -9.50
N VAL A 195 2.96 -1.34 -8.88
CA VAL A 195 2.36 -2.02 -7.74
C VAL A 195 1.77 -3.37 -8.14
N LEU A 196 0.89 -3.37 -9.14
CA LEU A 196 0.25 -4.60 -9.61
C LEU A 196 1.22 -5.53 -10.32
N ASN A 197 2.18 -4.99 -11.08
CA ASN A 197 3.22 -5.83 -11.69
C ASN A 197 4.09 -6.52 -10.63
N THR A 198 4.43 -5.85 -9.53
CA THR A 198 5.14 -6.46 -8.42
C THR A 198 4.26 -7.54 -7.76
N SER A 199 3.00 -7.22 -7.46
CA SER A 199 2.06 -8.15 -6.80
C SER A 199 1.76 -9.40 -7.64
N ARG A 200 1.88 -9.34 -8.96
CA ARG A 200 1.68 -10.49 -9.86
C ARG A 200 2.72 -11.59 -9.72
N LEU A 201 3.85 -11.27 -9.10
CA LEU A 201 4.90 -12.25 -8.81
C LEU A 201 4.57 -13.11 -7.57
N TYR A 202 3.63 -12.66 -6.75
CA TYR A 202 3.14 -13.30 -5.53
C TYR A 202 1.83 -14.03 -5.79
#